data_b27be3a26337c16669c2a63d9b65e2c6
#
_entry.id   b27be3a26337c16669c2a63d9b65e2c6
#
_cell.length_a   1.000
_cell.length_b   1.000
_cell.length_c   1.000
_cell.angle_alpha   90.00
_cell.angle_beta   90.00
_cell.angle_gamma   90.00
#
_symmetry.space_group_name_H-M   'P 1'
#
loop_
_entity.id
_entity.type
_entity.pdbx_description
1 polymer ?
#
loop_
_entity_poly.entity_id
_entity_poly.type
_entity_poly.pdbx_seq_one_letter_code
_entity_poly.pdbx_strand_id
1 'polypeptide(L)'
;MDGLHDCSAAVLSSVRSPLLGPRHPRARSFLDSALFADVESFAELEDRIANLPDDKAKGDAFEVFAEAYLATIRKHDAAEVWPLSATPLDLLRELSLNTSDYGVDGICKTKMGSYNAYQVKFRTGRPALTWRELSTFMGLADSPFLTNRILFTNCTDLPSVMNERTGFFCIRGSDLDR
;
A
#
# COMPACT_ATOMS: atom_id res chain seq x y z
N MET A 1 7.79 -13.88 23.98
CA MET A 1 7.84 -14.05 22.51
C MET A 1 6.40 -14.02 21.96
N ASP A 2 5.67 -12.91 22.17
CA ASP A 2 4.24 -12.84 21.81
C ASP A 2 3.90 -11.50 21.17
N GLY A 3 4.58 -11.18 20.06
CA GLY A 3 4.39 -9.90 19.36
C GLY A 3 4.02 -9.99 17.88
N LEU A 4 3.83 -11.17 17.32
CA LEU A 4 3.74 -11.36 15.87
C LEU A 4 2.34 -11.79 15.36
N HIS A 5 1.42 -12.19 16.24
CA HIS A 5 0.10 -12.67 15.83
C HIS A 5 -0.99 -11.59 15.70
N ASP A 6 -0.67 -10.30 15.94
CA ASP A 6 -1.70 -9.25 16.03
C ASP A 6 -1.65 -8.19 14.91
N CYS A 7 -0.74 -8.31 13.94
CA CYS A 7 -0.63 -7.30 12.86
C CYS A 7 -1.87 -7.27 11.96
N SER A 8 -2.37 -8.42 11.55
CA SER A 8 -3.53 -8.48 10.64
C SER A 8 -4.81 -7.99 11.32
N ALA A 9 -5.04 -8.35 12.57
CA ALA A 9 -6.22 -7.90 13.32
C ALA A 9 -6.20 -6.39 13.56
N ALA A 10 -5.04 -5.80 13.91
CA ALA A 10 -4.89 -4.36 14.09
C ALA A 10 -5.10 -3.59 12.78
N VAL A 11 -4.55 -4.08 11.67
CA VAL A 11 -4.75 -3.48 10.34
C VAL A 11 -6.21 -3.53 9.93
N LEU A 12 -6.86 -4.68 10.05
CA LEU A 12 -8.28 -4.85 9.71
C LEU A 12 -9.19 -4.01 10.61
N SER A 13 -8.86 -3.87 11.89
CA SER A 13 -9.55 -2.96 12.79
C SER A 13 -9.41 -1.49 12.35
N SER A 14 -8.22 -1.08 11.89
CA SER A 14 -7.99 0.27 11.36
C SER A 14 -8.81 0.53 10.08
N VAL A 15 -8.91 -0.43 9.18
CA VAL A 15 -9.77 -0.32 7.98
C VAL A 15 -11.23 -0.10 8.36
N ARG A 16 -11.71 -0.72 9.43
CA ARG A 16 -13.11 -0.62 9.89
C ARG A 16 -13.42 0.66 10.67
N SER A 17 -12.42 1.36 11.19
CA SER A 17 -12.64 2.53 12.03
C SER A 17 -13.01 3.77 11.20
N PRO A 18 -14.16 4.40 11.43
CA PRO A 18 -14.57 5.62 10.71
C PRO A 18 -13.69 6.83 11.03
N LEU A 19 -12.98 6.84 12.17
CA LEU A 19 -12.11 7.94 12.58
C LEU A 19 -10.67 7.78 12.08
N LEU A 20 -10.23 6.54 11.88
CA LEU A 20 -8.88 6.17 11.44
C LEU A 20 -8.88 5.38 10.13
N GLY A 21 -10.06 5.29 9.50
CA GLY A 21 -10.25 4.53 8.26
C GLY A 21 -9.50 5.12 7.08
N PRO A 22 -9.23 4.30 6.07
CA PRO A 22 -8.56 4.73 4.86
C PRO A 22 -9.29 5.88 4.15
N ARG A 23 -8.51 6.77 3.54
CA ARG A 23 -8.99 7.93 2.77
C ARG A 23 -9.23 7.59 1.30
N HIS A 24 -8.93 6.36 0.88
CA HIS A 24 -9.12 5.91 -0.49
C HIS A 24 -10.59 6.07 -0.92
N PRO A 25 -10.88 6.60 -2.13
CA PRO A 25 -12.25 6.90 -2.58
C PRO A 25 -13.21 5.71 -2.55
N ARG A 26 -12.69 4.49 -2.74
CA ARG A 26 -13.48 3.25 -2.72
C ARG A 26 -13.58 2.58 -1.35
N ALA A 27 -12.88 3.12 -0.32
CA ALA A 27 -12.86 2.50 1.02
C ALA A 27 -14.26 2.26 1.57
N ARG A 28 -15.16 3.26 1.47
CA ARG A 28 -16.53 3.13 1.95
C ARG A 28 -17.28 1.99 1.26
N SER A 29 -17.17 1.86 -0.05
CA SER A 29 -17.83 0.80 -0.83
C SER A 29 -17.39 -0.59 -0.40
N PHE A 30 -16.09 -0.78 -0.13
CA PHE A 30 -15.57 -2.08 0.34
C PHE A 30 -15.95 -2.38 1.79
N LEU A 31 -16.07 -1.37 2.65
CA LEU A 31 -16.58 -1.54 4.01
C LEU A 31 -18.06 -1.93 4.00
N ASP A 32 -18.88 -1.24 3.20
CA ASP A 32 -20.32 -1.51 3.08
C ASP A 32 -20.59 -2.90 2.47
N SER A 33 -19.70 -3.42 1.59
CA SER A 33 -19.77 -4.78 1.05
C SER A 33 -19.21 -5.86 1.97
N ALA A 34 -18.78 -5.50 3.17
CA ALA A 34 -18.19 -6.41 4.15
C ALA A 34 -16.90 -7.14 3.67
N LEU A 35 -16.18 -6.60 2.68
CA LEU A 35 -14.96 -7.22 2.14
C LEU A 35 -13.93 -7.53 3.24
N PHE A 36 -13.80 -6.62 4.21
CA PHE A 36 -12.85 -6.70 5.31
C PHE A 36 -13.48 -7.23 6.62
N ALA A 37 -14.76 -7.64 6.58
CA ALA A 37 -15.44 -8.11 7.78
C ALA A 37 -15.02 -9.54 8.14
N ASP A 38 -14.77 -9.80 9.42
CA ASP A 38 -14.47 -11.12 9.96
C ASP A 38 -13.35 -11.88 9.25
N VAL A 39 -12.35 -11.14 8.76
CA VAL A 39 -11.13 -11.69 8.16
C VAL A 39 -10.12 -11.97 9.27
N GLU A 40 -9.60 -13.20 9.31
CA GLU A 40 -8.66 -13.66 10.34
C GLU A 40 -7.22 -13.74 9.84
N SER A 41 -7.01 -13.76 8.51
CA SER A 41 -5.68 -13.87 7.91
C SER A 41 -5.56 -13.08 6.61
N PHE A 42 -4.32 -12.77 6.22
CA PHE A 42 -4.08 -12.15 4.91
C PHE A 42 -4.48 -13.08 3.76
N ALA A 43 -4.25 -14.38 3.89
CA ALA A 43 -4.64 -15.36 2.86
C ALA A 43 -6.15 -15.31 2.57
N GLU A 44 -6.98 -15.20 3.61
CA GLU A 44 -8.43 -15.07 3.44
C GLU A 44 -8.80 -13.74 2.78
N LEU A 45 -8.16 -12.63 3.17
CA LEU A 45 -8.37 -11.33 2.53
C LEU A 45 -7.96 -11.37 1.06
N GLU A 46 -6.82 -11.97 0.76
CA GLU A 46 -6.31 -12.13 -0.60
C GLU A 46 -7.29 -12.89 -1.49
N ASP A 47 -7.85 -14.00 -0.98
CA ASP A 47 -8.87 -14.78 -1.68
C ASP A 47 -10.14 -13.94 -1.94
N ARG A 48 -10.60 -13.18 -0.97
CA ARG A 48 -11.75 -12.28 -1.15
C ARG A 48 -11.48 -11.20 -2.20
N ILE A 49 -10.31 -10.60 -2.18
CA ILE A 49 -9.89 -9.61 -3.18
C ILE A 49 -9.79 -10.27 -4.57
N ALA A 50 -9.18 -11.46 -4.66
CA ALA A 50 -9.04 -12.18 -5.93
C ALA A 50 -10.39 -12.52 -6.60
N ASN A 51 -11.45 -12.64 -5.82
CA ASN A 51 -12.82 -12.91 -6.29
C ASN A 51 -13.61 -11.63 -6.68
N LEU A 52 -13.04 -10.43 -6.58
CA LEU A 52 -13.67 -9.20 -7.07
C LEU A 52 -13.79 -9.22 -8.60
N PRO A 53 -14.78 -8.48 -9.17
CA PRO A 53 -15.22 -8.67 -10.56
C PRO A 53 -14.17 -8.34 -11.62
N ASP A 54 -13.27 -7.41 -11.33
CA ASP A 54 -12.26 -6.95 -12.30
C ASP A 54 -10.95 -6.53 -11.61
N ASP A 55 -9.90 -6.38 -12.40
CA ASP A 55 -8.56 -6.05 -11.89
C ASP A 55 -8.49 -4.67 -11.24
N LYS A 56 -9.36 -3.74 -11.68
CA LYS A 56 -9.44 -2.42 -11.04
C LYS A 56 -10.01 -2.54 -9.64
N ALA A 57 -11.10 -3.27 -9.45
CA ALA A 57 -11.70 -3.48 -8.14
C ALA A 57 -10.73 -4.20 -7.19
N LYS A 58 -9.97 -5.18 -7.70
CA LYS A 58 -8.92 -5.86 -6.94
C LYS A 58 -7.80 -4.90 -6.51
N GLY A 59 -7.33 -4.09 -7.44
CA GLY A 59 -6.33 -3.05 -7.17
C GLY A 59 -6.81 -2.06 -6.11
N ASP A 60 -7.97 -1.44 -6.33
CA ASP A 60 -8.58 -0.48 -5.40
C ASP A 60 -8.76 -1.07 -3.97
N ALA A 61 -9.21 -2.33 -3.87
CA ALA A 61 -9.38 -3.00 -2.58
C ALA A 61 -8.04 -3.23 -1.87
N PHE A 62 -7.02 -3.62 -2.62
CA PHE A 62 -5.69 -3.84 -2.07
C PHE A 62 -5.00 -2.51 -1.71
N GLU A 63 -5.28 -1.40 -2.41
CA GLU A 63 -4.84 -0.06 -2.05
C GLU A 63 -5.45 0.39 -0.71
N VAL A 64 -6.73 0.13 -0.48
CA VAL A 64 -7.39 0.40 0.82
C VAL A 64 -6.69 -0.36 1.95
N PHE A 65 -6.38 -1.63 1.74
CA PHE A 65 -5.65 -2.44 2.72
C PHE A 65 -4.22 -1.91 2.94
N ALA A 66 -3.51 -1.58 1.88
CA ALA A 66 -2.14 -1.04 1.94
C ALA A 66 -2.08 0.27 2.72
N GLU A 67 -3.02 1.20 2.49
CA GLU A 67 -3.13 2.45 3.23
C GLU A 67 -3.28 2.20 4.74
N ALA A 68 -4.21 1.31 5.12
CA ALA A 68 -4.42 0.93 6.51
C ALA A 68 -3.21 0.24 7.13
N TYR A 69 -2.55 -0.64 6.38
CA TYR A 69 -1.34 -1.34 6.81
C TYR A 69 -0.21 -0.35 7.11
N LEU A 70 0.08 0.55 6.18
CA LEU A 70 1.13 1.56 6.35
C LEU A 70 0.86 2.49 7.53
N ALA A 71 -0.41 2.85 7.75
CA ALA A 71 -0.82 3.72 8.85
C ALA A 71 -0.74 3.04 10.23
N THR A 72 -0.93 1.72 10.29
CA THR A 72 -1.08 0.98 11.55
C THR A 72 0.21 0.33 12.02
N ILE A 73 1.01 -0.19 11.09
CA ILE A 73 2.21 -0.96 11.44
C ILE A 73 3.35 -0.03 11.86
N ARG A 74 3.71 -0.10 13.13
CA ARG A 74 4.73 0.77 13.77
C ARG A 74 6.08 0.78 13.06
N LYS A 75 6.47 -0.32 12.42
CA LYS A 75 7.73 -0.45 11.67
C LYS A 75 7.87 0.61 10.57
N HIS A 76 6.75 1.09 10.01
CA HIS A 76 6.76 2.07 8.93
C HIS A 76 6.80 3.51 9.42
N ASP A 77 6.69 3.71 10.75
CA ASP A 77 6.80 5.01 11.44
C ASP A 77 5.94 6.11 10.81
N ALA A 78 4.79 5.73 10.23
CA ALA A 78 3.90 6.66 9.57
C ALA A 78 3.20 7.56 10.60
N ALA A 79 3.23 8.86 10.34
CA ALA A 79 2.39 9.84 11.01
C ALA A 79 1.07 10.03 10.25
N GLU A 80 1.17 10.07 8.92
CA GLU A 80 0.02 10.18 8.02
C GLU A 80 0.26 9.38 6.74
N VAL A 81 -0.81 8.82 6.19
CA VAL A 81 -0.81 8.12 4.90
C VAL A 81 -1.97 8.66 4.06
N TRP A 82 -1.70 8.94 2.80
CA TRP A 82 -2.69 9.41 1.84
C TRP A 82 -2.62 8.58 0.56
N PRO A 83 -3.74 8.11 0.03
CA PRO A 83 -3.80 7.74 -1.38
C PRO A 83 -3.57 8.99 -2.23
N LEU A 84 -3.06 8.85 -3.44
CA LEU A 84 -2.71 9.99 -4.29
C LEU A 84 -3.88 10.97 -4.48
N SER A 85 -5.08 10.42 -4.66
CA SER A 85 -6.33 11.19 -4.83
C SER A 85 -6.76 12.02 -3.61
N ALA A 86 -6.28 11.68 -2.41
CA ALA A 86 -6.55 12.40 -1.17
C ALA A 86 -5.34 13.17 -0.63
N THR A 87 -4.21 13.14 -1.35
CA THR A 87 -3.01 13.90 -0.97
C THR A 87 -3.26 15.40 -1.19
N PRO A 88 -2.96 16.27 -0.20
CA PRO A 88 -3.10 17.71 -0.35
C PRO A 88 -2.33 18.23 -1.57
N LEU A 89 -2.95 19.09 -2.38
CA LEU A 89 -2.34 19.62 -3.61
C LEU A 89 -1.05 20.38 -3.35
N ASP A 90 -0.97 21.10 -2.24
CA ASP A 90 0.23 21.84 -1.86
C ASP A 90 1.38 20.87 -1.54
N LEU A 91 1.08 19.75 -0.88
CA LEU A 91 2.06 18.71 -0.64
C LEU A 91 2.54 18.05 -1.94
N LEU A 92 1.64 17.76 -2.89
CA LEU A 92 2.05 17.23 -4.20
C LEU A 92 2.99 18.18 -4.93
N ARG A 93 2.73 19.49 -4.88
CA ARG A 93 3.60 20.50 -5.46
C ARG A 93 4.97 20.57 -4.77
N GLU A 94 4.98 20.55 -3.43
CA GLU A 94 6.20 20.51 -2.63
C GLU A 94 7.07 19.30 -2.99
N LEU A 95 6.45 18.13 -3.14
CA LEU A 95 7.15 16.90 -3.51
C LEU A 95 7.46 16.78 -5.01
N SER A 96 7.10 17.78 -5.82
CA SER A 96 7.24 17.75 -7.29
C SER A 96 6.54 16.54 -7.93
N LEU A 97 5.43 16.12 -7.36
CA LEU A 97 4.60 15.02 -7.86
C LEU A 97 3.40 15.56 -8.64
N ASN A 98 2.96 14.79 -9.63
CA ASN A 98 1.76 15.09 -10.40
C ASN A 98 0.52 14.46 -9.75
N THR A 99 -0.66 15.05 -10.02
CA THR A 99 -1.96 14.47 -9.65
C THR A 99 -2.36 13.30 -10.54
N SER A 100 -1.68 13.09 -11.65
CA SER A 100 -1.92 11.98 -12.56
C SER A 100 -1.23 10.72 -12.04
N ASP A 101 -1.96 9.61 -12.05
CA ASP A 101 -1.44 8.30 -11.69
C ASP A 101 -0.43 7.80 -12.75
N TYR A 102 0.83 7.97 -12.46
CA TYR A 102 1.96 7.43 -13.21
C TYR A 102 2.72 6.38 -12.38
N GLY A 103 2.02 5.61 -11.55
CA GLY A 103 2.60 4.55 -10.74
C GLY A 103 2.95 4.95 -9.31
N VAL A 104 2.56 6.16 -8.86
CA VAL A 104 2.53 6.53 -7.44
C VAL A 104 1.08 6.43 -6.97
N ASP A 105 0.79 5.50 -6.08
CA ASP A 105 -0.56 5.28 -5.57
C ASP A 105 -0.82 6.09 -4.29
N GLY A 106 0.25 6.60 -3.64
CA GLY A 106 0.10 7.52 -2.53
C GLY A 106 1.39 7.92 -1.82
N ILE A 107 1.22 8.71 -0.77
CA ILE A 107 2.29 9.31 0.03
C ILE A 107 2.14 8.92 1.49
N CYS A 108 3.26 8.65 2.12
CA CYS A 108 3.37 8.41 3.55
C CYS A 108 4.31 9.45 4.18
N LYS A 109 3.83 10.20 5.17
CA LYS A 109 4.66 11.08 6.01
C LYS A 109 5.11 10.31 7.23
N THR A 110 6.39 10.31 7.50
CA THR A 110 6.94 9.70 8.72
C THR A 110 6.77 10.64 9.92
N LYS A 111 6.88 10.11 11.14
CA LYS A 111 6.88 10.91 12.38
C LYS A 111 8.05 11.88 12.45
N MET A 112 9.13 11.58 11.74
CA MET A 112 10.31 12.47 11.62
C MET A 112 10.12 13.57 10.58
N GLY A 113 8.96 13.62 9.90
CA GLY A 113 8.61 14.67 8.92
C GLY A 113 9.11 14.40 7.50
N SER A 114 9.77 13.28 7.24
CA SER A 114 10.16 12.88 5.88
C SER A 114 9.00 12.24 5.12
N TYR A 115 9.10 12.21 3.79
CA TYR A 115 8.06 11.68 2.92
C TYR A 115 8.56 10.47 2.13
N ASN A 116 7.69 9.49 1.99
CA ASN A 116 7.88 8.30 1.16
C ASN A 116 6.73 8.20 0.16
N ALA A 117 7.04 7.85 -1.09
CA ALA A 117 6.00 7.46 -2.05
C ALA A 117 5.75 5.95 -1.96
N TYR A 118 4.52 5.52 -2.18
CA TYR A 118 4.21 4.10 -2.28
C TYR A 118 3.47 3.75 -3.57
N GLN A 119 3.70 2.53 -4.05
CA GLN A 119 2.97 1.88 -5.13
C GLN A 119 2.41 0.56 -4.62
N VAL A 120 1.19 0.24 -5.07
CA VAL A 120 0.47 -0.98 -4.70
C VAL A 120 0.30 -1.87 -5.94
N LYS A 121 0.59 -3.15 -5.82
CA LYS A 121 0.43 -4.13 -6.90
C LYS A 121 -0.21 -5.40 -6.37
N PHE A 122 -1.46 -5.64 -6.75
CA PHE A 122 -2.14 -6.91 -6.52
C PHE A 122 -2.07 -7.80 -7.76
N ARG A 123 -1.81 -9.08 -7.58
CA ARG A 123 -1.84 -10.07 -8.64
C ARG A 123 -2.47 -11.37 -8.17
N THR A 124 -3.54 -11.79 -8.81
CA THR A 124 -4.14 -13.10 -8.54
C THR A 124 -3.13 -14.21 -8.79
N GLY A 125 -2.93 -15.10 -7.81
CA GLY A 125 -1.99 -16.20 -7.89
C GLY A 125 -0.52 -15.81 -7.69
N ARG A 126 -0.22 -14.58 -7.28
CA ARG A 126 1.11 -14.07 -6.90
C ARG A 126 2.22 -14.31 -7.95
N PRO A 127 2.00 -14.09 -9.27
CA PRO A 127 3.07 -14.21 -10.25
C PRO A 127 4.19 -13.22 -9.96
N ALA A 128 5.42 -13.53 -10.36
CA ALA A 128 6.55 -12.60 -10.22
C ALA A 128 6.27 -11.27 -10.93
N LEU A 129 6.55 -10.16 -10.26
CA LEU A 129 6.47 -8.84 -10.87
C LEU A 129 7.64 -8.63 -11.83
N THR A 130 7.40 -7.89 -12.90
CA THR A 130 8.41 -7.55 -13.90
C THR A 130 8.96 -6.13 -13.68
N TRP A 131 10.19 -5.89 -14.16
CA TRP A 131 10.76 -4.53 -14.17
C TRP A 131 9.86 -3.54 -14.91
N ARG A 132 9.24 -3.94 -16.01
CA ARG A 132 8.35 -3.09 -16.80
C ARG A 132 7.20 -2.53 -15.96
N GLU A 133 6.65 -3.33 -15.05
CA GLU A 133 5.53 -2.92 -14.18
C GLU A 133 5.94 -1.91 -13.11
N LEU A 134 7.23 -1.90 -12.74
CA LEU A 134 7.77 -1.08 -11.65
C LEU A 134 8.54 0.14 -12.14
N SER A 135 9.00 0.14 -13.40
CA SER A 135 9.92 1.15 -13.92
C SER A 135 9.36 2.58 -13.87
N THR A 136 8.07 2.75 -14.12
CA THR A 136 7.40 4.06 -14.05
C THR A 136 7.43 4.63 -12.64
N PHE A 137 7.05 3.81 -11.64
CA PHE A 137 7.14 4.20 -10.23
C PHE A 137 8.57 4.56 -9.82
N MET A 138 9.52 3.74 -10.23
CA MET A 138 10.94 3.98 -9.90
C MET A 138 11.48 5.27 -10.49
N GLY A 139 11.03 5.63 -11.69
CA GLY A 139 11.44 6.89 -12.34
C GLY A 139 10.75 8.12 -11.76
N LEU A 140 9.44 8.05 -11.52
CA LEU A 140 8.65 9.19 -11.05
C LEU A 140 8.84 9.47 -9.56
N ALA A 141 9.04 8.43 -8.76
CA ALA A 141 9.35 8.57 -7.35
C ALA A 141 10.84 8.88 -7.08
N ASP A 142 11.65 9.11 -8.13
CA ASP A 142 13.04 9.55 -7.99
C ASP A 142 13.12 11.07 -7.81
N SER A 143 12.50 11.52 -6.73
CA SER A 143 12.45 12.92 -6.33
C SER A 143 13.39 13.16 -5.14
N PRO A 144 14.16 14.26 -5.10
CA PRO A 144 15.00 14.61 -3.96
C PRO A 144 14.19 14.90 -2.69
N PHE A 145 12.88 15.09 -2.81
CA PHE A 145 11.98 15.36 -1.70
C PHE A 145 11.38 14.08 -1.09
N LEU A 146 11.63 12.92 -1.72
CA LEU A 146 11.19 11.62 -1.23
C LEU A 146 12.36 10.83 -0.66
N THR A 147 12.23 10.42 0.60
CA THR A 147 13.28 9.65 1.29
C THR A 147 13.32 8.21 0.80
N ASN A 148 12.15 7.59 0.67
CA ASN A 148 12.04 6.19 0.25
C ASN A 148 10.88 5.97 -0.71
N ARG A 149 10.97 4.85 -1.43
CA ARG A 149 9.94 4.29 -2.30
C ARG A 149 9.49 2.96 -1.70
N ILE A 150 8.19 2.82 -1.51
CA ILE A 150 7.61 1.62 -0.90
C ILE A 150 6.80 0.90 -1.97
N LEU A 151 7.18 -0.32 -2.31
CA LEU A 151 6.33 -1.22 -3.07
C LEU A 151 5.54 -2.10 -2.10
N PHE A 152 4.22 -2.06 -2.20
CA PHE A 152 3.31 -2.91 -1.45
C PHE A 152 2.67 -3.92 -2.40
N THR A 153 2.92 -5.21 -2.21
CA THR A 153 2.44 -6.24 -3.13
C THR A 153 2.13 -7.56 -2.41
N ASN A 154 1.15 -8.30 -2.93
CA ASN A 154 0.92 -9.68 -2.52
C ASN A 154 1.90 -10.67 -3.20
N CYS A 155 2.63 -10.26 -4.24
CA CYS A 155 3.63 -11.10 -4.89
C CYS A 155 4.85 -11.31 -3.99
N THR A 156 5.51 -12.47 -4.14
CA THR A 156 6.73 -12.79 -3.39
C THR A 156 7.98 -12.43 -4.17
N ASP A 157 7.97 -12.68 -5.49
CA ASP A 157 9.13 -12.53 -6.34
C ASP A 157 9.16 -11.16 -7.04
N LEU A 158 10.34 -10.53 -6.99
CA LEU A 158 10.64 -9.26 -7.64
C LEU A 158 11.80 -9.42 -8.63
N PRO A 159 11.90 -8.53 -9.63
CA PRO A 159 13.07 -8.47 -10.49
C PRO A 159 14.35 -8.29 -9.68
N SER A 160 15.41 -9.05 -10.00
CA SER A 160 16.69 -9.00 -9.27
C SER A 160 17.30 -7.60 -9.19
N VAL A 161 17.09 -6.78 -10.21
CA VAL A 161 17.53 -5.37 -10.25
C VAL A 161 16.99 -4.51 -9.08
N MET A 162 15.92 -4.94 -8.44
CA MET A 162 15.33 -4.24 -7.28
C MET A 162 16.11 -4.48 -5.99
N ASN A 163 16.86 -5.58 -5.89
CA ASN A 163 17.60 -5.94 -4.67
C ASN A 163 18.79 -5.01 -4.38
N GLU A 164 19.29 -4.32 -5.39
CA GLU A 164 20.47 -3.44 -5.30
C GLU A 164 20.10 -1.96 -5.14
N ARG A 165 18.81 -1.64 -5.10
CA ARG A 165 18.35 -0.25 -5.07
C ARG A 165 18.27 0.29 -3.65
N THR A 166 18.97 1.39 -3.40
CA THR A 166 18.87 2.16 -2.14
C THR A 166 17.60 3.00 -2.10
N GLY A 167 17.09 3.29 -0.89
CA GLY A 167 15.85 4.07 -0.72
C GLY A 167 14.61 3.36 -1.26
N PHE A 168 14.65 2.03 -1.38
CA PHE A 168 13.55 1.20 -1.81
C PHE A 168 13.23 0.14 -0.76
N PHE A 169 11.95 0.04 -0.40
CA PHE A 169 11.43 -0.99 0.48
C PHE A 169 10.32 -1.76 -0.21
N CYS A 170 10.24 -3.03 0.07
CA CYS A 170 9.15 -3.85 -0.41
C CYS A 170 8.46 -4.56 0.76
N ILE A 171 7.13 -4.46 0.78
CA ILE A 171 6.25 -5.28 1.61
C ILE A 171 5.64 -6.29 0.65
N ARG A 172 5.98 -7.56 0.85
CA ARG A 172 5.64 -8.67 -0.05
C ARG A 172 4.58 -9.56 0.56
N GLY A 173 4.01 -10.44 -0.24
CA GLY A 173 3.09 -11.47 0.24
C GLY A 173 3.67 -12.26 1.41
N SER A 174 4.95 -12.64 1.37
CA SER A 174 5.63 -13.32 2.48
C SER A 174 5.74 -12.51 3.78
N ASP A 175 5.65 -11.18 3.71
CA ASP A 175 5.60 -10.31 4.90
C ASP A 175 4.18 -10.19 5.44
N LEU A 176 3.18 -10.31 4.57
CA LEU A 176 1.76 -10.23 4.90
C LEU A 176 1.19 -11.55 5.45
N ASP A 177 1.80 -12.67 5.08
CA ASP A 177 1.42 -14.03 5.53
C ASP A 177 1.86 -14.33 6.99
N ARG A 178 2.58 -13.42 7.64
CA ARG A 178 3.08 -13.55 9.02
C ARG A 178 2.12 -12.93 10.02
#